data_0e75dcfab4d1192d6e45646c53bdfd10
#
_entry.id   0e75dcfab4d1192d6e45646c53bdfd10
#
_cell.length_a   1.000
_cell.length_b   1.000
_cell.length_c   1.000
_cell.angle_alpha   90.00
_cell.angle_beta   90.00
_cell.angle_gamma   90.00
#
_symmetry.space_group_name_H-M   'P 1'
#
loop_
_entity.id
_entity.type
_entity.pdbx_description
1 polymer ?
#
loop_
_entity_poly.entity_id
_entity_poly.type
_entity_poly.pdbx_seq_one_letter_code
_entity_poly.pdbx_strand_id
1 'polypeptide(L)'
;MSVTTSDDEALLNRPVSEKRAGGHSLQVAEPGIPVRRAAARLPLDTTSYPGPPAWDEGRPGAAERVGPQAVDAPEPSANPPLRPFLGWAALGTAGIAAVELAGTRLGNLPLQGQASWLFQIPLAAKTPLQLLAWAGIVAVGVSWLGLGSLVRRGNLGTARLLVLLALWSALLVVGPPLFSNDVYSYAAQGRLAALGLDPFRTGVASLPPGPIEGSVNPFWLYTPAPYGPLFIALAKVAMVAAGPSAILAAMLLRGVELVGVGLSAWALPRIARSLGVDPARALWLAVLSPLALESFVASGHNDALMVGLLLVSLALALEDHPLFAVVVAALGAAVKVPALAGVVFVTLAWARSRPPGWPRVAAIGAGAATAAATLAAVTIASGLGWGWLDPATLLTPTDSTIVAAPVTALGFGLHHLLGSRISLSTARSVFEVLGAAVGLVAGLALTTRVNRHNLPTALAAVLFVAVLASPVVWPWYLTWGLAVAAGTRFQRSRLLALVAGAGALLVGVNGGPAVHPVAWWAVVAVVALLGAWGLSQGRWRAALAPSAAPPAGLGATPRATGGPGVEDARSGDGGSQHGPGSRPTSSDPSGAVDADRPAEPEPALALSRSGSSR
;
A
#
# COMPACT_ATOMS: atom_id res chain seq x y z
N MET A 1 -14.64 57.36 1.26
CA MET A 1 -13.75 57.71 2.38
C MET A 1 -12.45 56.99 2.12
N SER A 2 -11.48 57.78 1.65
CA SER A 2 -10.13 57.39 1.26
C SER A 2 -9.25 57.25 2.49
N VAL A 3 -8.46 56.20 2.60
CA VAL A 3 -7.18 56.22 3.32
C VAL A 3 -6.16 55.44 2.51
N THR A 4 -5.20 56.17 2.00
CA THR A 4 -3.93 55.78 1.42
C THR A 4 -3.01 55.20 2.48
N THR A 5 -2.26 54.17 2.15
CA THR A 5 -0.90 53.98 2.61
C THR A 5 -0.07 53.32 1.51
N SER A 6 0.81 54.15 0.97
CA SER A 6 2.03 53.77 0.25
C SER A 6 3.06 53.25 1.24
N ASP A 7 4.01 52.51 0.71
CA ASP A 7 5.37 52.17 1.15
C ASP A 7 5.58 50.69 1.33
N ASP A 8 6.05 50.08 0.23
CA ASP A 8 7.03 48.99 0.24
C ASP A 8 7.39 48.55 -1.19
N GLU A 9 7.88 49.50 -1.98
CA GLU A 9 8.59 49.24 -3.23
C GLU A 9 9.98 49.86 -3.17
N ALA A 10 10.94 49.20 -2.55
CA ALA A 10 12.36 49.48 -2.76
C ALA A 10 13.25 48.48 -2.03
N LEU A 11 13.54 47.33 -2.61
CA LEU A 11 14.72 46.50 -2.31
C LEU A 11 14.92 45.38 -3.32
N LEU A 12 15.04 45.76 -4.60
CA LEU A 12 15.55 44.86 -5.64
C LEU A 12 16.44 45.69 -6.58
N ASN A 13 17.74 45.80 -6.19
CA ASN A 13 18.86 46.03 -7.12
C ASN A 13 20.13 46.30 -6.35
N ARG A 14 20.98 45.35 -6.17
CA ARG A 14 22.43 45.55 -6.02
C ARG A 14 23.21 44.43 -6.71
N PRO A 15 24.19 44.76 -7.56
CA PRO A 15 24.99 43.77 -8.30
C PRO A 15 26.12 43.20 -7.43
N VAL A 16 26.42 41.94 -7.69
CA VAL A 16 27.54 41.18 -7.12
C VAL A 16 28.82 41.62 -7.82
N SER A 17 29.78 42.19 -7.08
CA SER A 17 31.14 42.45 -7.53
C SER A 17 32.04 41.24 -7.22
N GLU A 18 32.70 40.73 -8.27
CA GLU A 18 33.87 39.84 -8.19
C GLU A 18 35.02 40.49 -7.38
N LYS A 19 35.62 39.68 -6.51
CA LYS A 19 37.02 39.89 -6.11
C LYS A 19 37.76 38.54 -6.12
N ARG A 20 38.71 38.48 -7.07
CA ARG A 20 39.83 37.54 -7.12
C ARG A 20 40.85 37.86 -6.01
N ALA A 21 41.53 36.85 -5.60
CA ALA A 21 42.96 36.68 -5.34
C ALA A 21 43.33 36.18 -3.93
N GLY A 22 44.24 35.22 -3.91
CA GLY A 22 45.17 35.01 -2.84
C GLY A 22 45.35 33.57 -2.40
N GLY A 23 46.24 32.80 -3.09
CA GLY A 23 46.71 31.51 -2.61
C GLY A 23 47.62 31.64 -1.40
N HIS A 24 47.50 30.77 -0.44
CA HIS A 24 48.58 30.38 0.47
C HIS A 24 48.45 28.88 0.80
N SER A 25 49.46 28.17 0.38
CA SER A 25 49.77 26.82 0.79
C SER A 25 50.22 26.81 2.28
N LEU A 26 49.60 26.01 3.10
CA LEU A 26 50.14 25.64 4.40
C LEU A 26 50.19 24.11 4.49
N GLN A 27 51.41 23.62 4.47
CA GLN A 27 51.79 22.28 4.93
C GLN A 27 51.53 22.19 6.43
N VAL A 28 50.80 21.17 6.86
CA VAL A 28 50.78 20.78 8.27
C VAL A 28 51.17 19.30 8.37
N ALA A 29 52.17 19.11 9.19
CA ALA A 29 52.83 17.83 9.49
C ALA A 29 51.93 16.86 10.24
N GLU A 30 52.08 15.58 9.94
CA GLU A 30 51.55 14.48 10.75
C GLU A 30 52.32 14.34 12.07
N PRO A 31 51.68 13.96 13.16
CA PRO A 31 52.36 13.26 14.25
C PRO A 31 51.88 11.80 14.33
N GLY A 32 52.84 10.90 14.16
CA GLY A 32 52.66 9.47 14.35
C GLY A 32 52.34 9.08 15.78
N ILE A 33 51.46 8.10 15.93
CA ILE A 33 51.21 7.41 17.20
C ILE A 33 51.60 5.95 17.06
N PRO A 34 52.39 5.41 17.98
CA PRO A 34 52.95 4.04 17.85
C PRO A 34 51.92 2.98 18.28
N VAL A 35 51.75 1.99 17.43
CA VAL A 35 51.01 0.74 17.71
C VAL A 35 51.82 -0.12 18.67
N ARG A 36 51.39 -0.28 19.91
CA ARG A 36 51.85 -1.31 20.83
C ARG A 36 50.99 -2.58 20.65
N ARG A 37 51.58 -3.61 20.07
CA ARG A 37 51.12 -4.98 20.18
C ARG A 37 51.45 -5.50 21.59
N ALA A 38 50.44 -5.93 22.31
CA ALA A 38 50.59 -6.82 23.46
C ALA A 38 49.74 -8.06 23.21
N ALA A 39 50.39 -9.13 22.79
CA ALA A 39 49.81 -10.46 22.78
C ALA A 39 50.09 -11.10 24.15
N ALA A 40 49.05 -11.25 24.95
CA ALA A 40 49.10 -12.11 26.14
C ALA A 40 48.34 -13.40 25.84
N ARG A 41 49.07 -14.50 25.69
CA ARG A 41 48.54 -15.87 25.67
C ARG A 41 48.35 -16.29 27.12
N LEU A 42 47.11 -16.64 27.49
CA LEU A 42 46.83 -17.39 28.71
C LEU A 42 46.76 -18.88 28.39
N PRO A 43 47.32 -19.76 29.23
CA PRO A 43 47.29 -21.21 29.00
C PRO A 43 45.93 -21.81 29.32
N LEU A 44 45.47 -22.70 28.45
CA LEU A 44 44.32 -23.57 28.67
C LEU A 44 44.74 -24.72 29.59
N ASP A 45 44.19 -24.69 30.79
CA ASP A 45 44.28 -25.82 31.73
C ASP A 45 43.15 -26.80 31.39
N THR A 46 43.52 -27.99 30.91
CA THR A 46 42.62 -29.09 30.60
C THR A 46 42.66 -30.10 31.71
N THR A 47 41.89 -29.91 32.79
CA THR A 47 41.53 -31.03 33.68
C THR A 47 40.18 -30.79 34.35
N SER A 48 39.39 -31.86 34.33
CA SER A 48 38.21 -32.13 35.19
C SER A 48 36.88 -31.55 34.73
N TYR A 49 36.21 -32.26 33.82
CA TYR A 49 34.74 -32.33 33.80
C TYR A 49 34.33 -33.69 34.41
N PRO A 50 33.46 -33.73 35.42
CA PRO A 50 32.86 -34.97 35.88
C PRO A 50 31.81 -35.44 34.87
N GLY A 51 31.89 -36.73 34.51
CA GLY A 51 30.98 -37.38 33.58
C GLY A 51 29.51 -37.38 34.09
N PRO A 52 28.57 -37.53 33.16
CA PRO A 52 27.15 -37.59 33.52
C PRO A 52 26.84 -38.86 34.35
N PRO A 53 25.87 -38.77 35.30
CA PRO A 53 25.50 -39.92 36.11
C PRO A 53 24.83 -41.00 35.27
N ALA A 54 25.19 -42.27 35.55
CA ALA A 54 24.58 -43.45 34.95
C ALA A 54 23.09 -43.51 35.30
N TRP A 55 22.27 -43.67 34.29
CA TRP A 55 20.82 -43.93 34.46
C TRP A 55 20.60 -45.41 34.78
N ASP A 56 19.97 -45.62 35.89
CA ASP A 56 19.54 -46.93 36.39
C ASP A 56 18.38 -47.47 35.53
N GLU A 57 18.64 -48.56 34.77
CA GLU A 57 17.63 -49.31 34.02
C GLU A 57 16.93 -50.30 34.99
N GLY A 58 15.76 -49.88 35.48
CA GLY A 58 14.93 -50.84 36.18
C GLY A 58 13.72 -50.28 36.89
N ARG A 59 12.59 -50.14 36.14
CA ARG A 59 11.24 -50.55 36.53
C ARG A 59 10.18 -50.03 35.54
N PRO A 60 9.25 -50.89 35.05
CA PRO A 60 8.12 -50.41 34.26
C PRO A 60 7.00 -49.98 35.22
N GLY A 61 6.82 -48.67 35.36
CA GLY A 61 5.64 -48.07 35.99
C GLY A 61 4.90 -47.28 34.94
N ALA A 62 3.73 -47.76 34.56
CA ALA A 62 2.80 -47.09 33.68
C ALA A 62 2.40 -45.72 34.28
N ALA A 63 3.07 -44.64 33.88
CA ALA A 63 2.54 -43.31 34.06
C ALA A 63 1.94 -42.89 32.71
N GLU A 64 0.63 -42.94 32.66
CA GLU A 64 -0.22 -42.39 31.64
C GLU A 64 0.18 -40.93 31.42
N ARG A 65 0.94 -40.67 30.34
CA ARG A 65 1.23 -39.30 29.89
C ARG A 65 -0.06 -38.76 29.32
N VAL A 66 -0.79 -38.01 30.10
CA VAL A 66 -1.80 -37.09 29.61
C VAL A 66 -1.05 -36.08 28.74
N GLY A 67 -1.03 -36.32 27.43
CA GLY A 67 -0.57 -35.37 26.46
C GLY A 67 -1.39 -34.08 26.59
N PRO A 68 -0.83 -32.90 26.27
CA PRO A 68 -1.61 -31.69 26.29
C PRO A 68 -2.82 -31.92 25.35
N GLN A 69 -4.01 -31.92 25.94
CA GLN A 69 -5.25 -31.91 25.16
C GLN A 69 -5.14 -30.76 24.17
N ALA A 70 -5.10 -31.10 22.89
CA ALA A 70 -5.32 -30.12 21.81
C ALA A 70 -6.69 -29.51 22.14
N VAL A 71 -6.70 -28.26 22.52
CA VAL A 71 -7.93 -27.47 22.60
C VAL A 71 -8.44 -27.48 21.17
N ASP A 72 -9.47 -28.27 20.92
CA ASP A 72 -10.15 -28.35 19.63
C ASP A 72 -10.53 -26.93 19.27
N ALA A 73 -9.83 -26.37 18.28
CA ALA A 73 -10.27 -25.14 17.64
C ALA A 73 -11.67 -25.45 17.07
N PRO A 74 -12.69 -24.66 17.38
CA PRO A 74 -14.03 -24.91 16.89
C PRO A 74 -13.99 -25.07 15.38
N GLU A 75 -14.43 -26.21 14.87
CA GLU A 75 -14.57 -26.45 13.42
C GLU A 75 -15.36 -25.28 12.82
N PRO A 76 -14.90 -24.71 11.69
CA PRO A 76 -15.62 -23.62 11.04
C PRO A 76 -17.02 -24.15 10.71
N SER A 77 -18.05 -23.53 11.27
CA SER A 77 -19.43 -23.92 11.04
C SER A 77 -19.68 -23.92 9.52
N ALA A 78 -20.18 -25.04 8.99
CA ALA A 78 -20.40 -25.25 7.55
C ALA A 78 -21.28 -24.16 6.91
N ASN A 79 -22.08 -23.45 7.70
CA ASN A 79 -22.90 -22.30 7.27
C ASN A 79 -22.86 -21.18 8.33
N PRO A 80 -21.94 -20.20 8.20
CA PRO A 80 -21.91 -19.05 9.10
C PRO A 80 -23.23 -18.28 9.04
N PRO A 81 -23.77 -17.83 10.21
CA PRO A 81 -25.09 -17.23 10.29
C PRO A 81 -25.20 -16.01 9.39
N LEU A 82 -26.13 -16.05 8.44
CA LEU A 82 -26.32 -15.00 7.43
C LEU A 82 -26.93 -13.72 8.05
N ARG A 83 -27.85 -13.86 9.02
CA ARG A 83 -28.57 -12.73 9.63
C ARG A 83 -27.67 -11.66 10.24
N PRO A 84 -26.65 -11.98 11.09
CA PRO A 84 -25.76 -10.96 11.64
C PRO A 84 -24.93 -10.25 10.56
N PHE A 85 -24.50 -10.96 9.52
CA PHE A 85 -23.80 -10.35 8.38
C PHE A 85 -24.70 -9.35 7.66
N LEU A 86 -25.94 -9.74 7.32
CA LEU A 86 -26.88 -8.87 6.63
C LEU A 86 -27.23 -7.62 7.45
N GLY A 87 -27.35 -7.75 8.79
CA GLY A 87 -27.59 -6.59 9.66
C GLY A 87 -26.46 -5.57 9.61
N TRP A 88 -25.20 -6.02 9.73
CA TRP A 88 -24.05 -5.13 9.63
C TRP A 88 -23.88 -4.58 8.21
N ALA A 89 -24.04 -5.41 7.18
CA ALA A 89 -23.97 -4.96 5.80
C ALA A 89 -25.01 -3.89 5.48
N ALA A 90 -26.26 -4.09 5.93
CA ALA A 90 -27.33 -3.11 5.77
C ALA A 90 -27.04 -1.78 6.48
N LEU A 91 -26.54 -1.84 7.74
CA LEU A 91 -26.15 -0.63 8.49
C LEU A 91 -25.05 0.16 7.75
N GLY A 92 -23.99 -0.52 7.27
CA GLY A 92 -22.90 0.13 6.55
C GLY A 92 -23.37 0.69 5.20
N THR A 93 -24.22 -0.05 4.48
CA THR A 93 -24.80 0.42 3.21
C THR A 93 -25.69 1.65 3.43
N ALA A 94 -26.52 1.66 4.47
CA ALA A 94 -27.31 2.83 4.84
C ALA A 94 -26.41 4.01 5.24
N GLY A 95 -25.30 3.74 5.94
CA GLY A 95 -24.30 4.74 6.29
C GLY A 95 -23.65 5.38 5.06
N ILE A 96 -23.23 4.57 4.08
CA ILE A 96 -22.70 5.06 2.79
C ILE A 96 -23.76 5.89 2.06
N ALA A 97 -24.99 5.40 1.96
CA ALA A 97 -26.06 6.14 1.32
C ALA A 97 -26.33 7.50 1.99
N ALA A 98 -26.24 7.56 3.33
CA ALA A 98 -26.37 8.81 4.08
C ALA A 98 -25.20 9.79 3.79
N VAL A 99 -23.96 9.28 3.72
CA VAL A 99 -22.79 10.08 3.36
C VAL A 99 -22.89 10.61 1.93
N GLU A 100 -23.29 9.77 0.97
CA GLU A 100 -23.48 10.16 -0.43
C GLU A 100 -24.61 11.17 -0.59
N LEU A 101 -25.74 10.98 0.09
CA LEU A 101 -26.85 11.92 0.08
C LEU A 101 -26.41 13.29 0.61
N ALA A 102 -25.69 13.33 1.71
CA ALA A 102 -25.12 14.56 2.23
C ALA A 102 -24.06 15.14 1.27
N GLY A 103 -23.26 14.27 0.65
CA GLY A 103 -22.22 14.58 -0.32
C GLY A 103 -22.70 15.31 -1.56
N THR A 104 -23.95 15.09 -1.99
CA THR A 104 -24.55 15.81 -3.13
C THR A 104 -24.54 17.34 -2.94
N ARG A 105 -24.42 17.82 -1.70
CA ARG A 105 -24.38 19.26 -1.34
C ARG A 105 -23.10 19.66 -0.62
N LEU A 106 -22.50 18.75 0.15
CA LEU A 106 -21.32 19.02 0.98
C LEU A 106 -20.03 18.50 0.35
N GLY A 107 -20.12 17.62 -0.63
CA GLY A 107 -18.96 17.04 -1.31
C GLY A 107 -18.25 18.04 -2.22
N ASN A 108 -17.19 17.58 -2.82
CA ASN A 108 -16.35 18.38 -3.72
C ASN A 108 -17.00 18.41 -5.12
N LEU A 109 -17.88 19.38 -5.34
CA LEU A 109 -18.51 19.59 -6.63
C LEU A 109 -17.61 20.41 -7.55
N PRO A 110 -17.60 20.15 -8.88
CA PRO A 110 -16.84 20.97 -9.81
C PRO A 110 -17.38 22.40 -9.83
N LEU A 111 -16.46 23.38 -9.84
CA LEU A 111 -16.79 24.79 -9.83
C LEU A 111 -17.30 25.24 -11.22
N GLN A 112 -18.25 26.17 -11.18
CA GLN A 112 -18.75 27.01 -12.29
C GLN A 112 -19.52 26.27 -13.42
N GLY A 113 -20.80 26.56 -13.52
CA GLY A 113 -21.69 26.09 -14.60
C GLY A 113 -22.18 24.65 -14.47
N GLN A 114 -21.52 23.85 -13.66
CA GLN A 114 -21.93 22.51 -13.27
C GLN A 114 -22.13 22.47 -11.75
N ALA A 115 -23.06 23.25 -11.25
CA ALA A 115 -23.35 23.36 -9.82
C ALA A 115 -23.95 22.08 -9.21
N SER A 116 -24.02 21.01 -9.96
CA SER A 116 -24.61 19.73 -9.55
C SER A 116 -23.78 18.56 -10.06
N TRP A 117 -23.72 17.52 -9.26
CA TRP A 117 -23.29 16.20 -9.69
C TRP A 117 -24.39 15.52 -10.52
N LEU A 118 -24.29 14.20 -10.77
CA LEU A 118 -25.27 13.44 -11.56
C LEU A 118 -26.71 13.52 -11.03
N PHE A 119 -26.87 13.79 -9.72
CA PHE A 119 -28.16 13.87 -9.05
C PHE A 119 -28.28 15.18 -8.29
N GLN A 120 -29.30 15.97 -8.61
CA GLN A 120 -29.67 17.15 -7.84
C GLN A 120 -30.74 16.77 -6.84
N ILE A 121 -30.40 16.73 -5.56
CA ILE A 121 -31.41 16.59 -4.50
C ILE A 121 -31.56 17.95 -3.85
N PRO A 122 -32.74 18.56 -3.90
CA PRO A 122 -33.02 19.87 -3.30
C PRO A 122 -33.12 19.75 -1.78
N LEU A 123 -32.00 19.62 -1.09
CA LEU A 123 -31.90 19.61 0.36
C LEU A 123 -31.46 21.00 0.86
N ALA A 124 -32.24 21.59 1.77
CA ALA A 124 -32.21 23.03 1.99
C ALA A 124 -31.15 23.54 2.96
N ALA A 125 -30.71 22.78 3.97
CA ALA A 125 -29.87 23.31 5.04
C ALA A 125 -28.53 22.55 5.19
N LYS A 126 -27.41 23.28 5.41
CA LYS A 126 -26.09 22.69 5.59
C LYS A 126 -25.98 21.85 6.86
N THR A 127 -26.50 22.34 7.99
CA THR A 127 -26.34 21.68 9.30
C THR A 127 -26.97 20.29 9.37
N PRO A 128 -28.21 20.05 8.94
CA PRO A 128 -28.80 18.70 8.92
C PRO A 128 -27.99 17.75 8.04
N LEU A 129 -27.45 18.23 6.91
CA LEU A 129 -26.63 17.40 6.03
C LEU A 129 -25.27 17.04 6.65
N GLN A 130 -24.65 17.96 7.40
CA GLN A 130 -23.44 17.66 8.17
C GLN A 130 -23.70 16.60 9.24
N LEU A 131 -24.81 16.69 9.96
CA LEU A 131 -25.21 15.68 10.94
C LEU A 131 -25.48 14.33 10.25
N LEU A 132 -26.15 14.33 9.10
CA LEU A 132 -26.40 13.12 8.31
C LEU A 132 -25.08 12.49 7.84
N ALA A 133 -24.12 13.29 7.34
CA ALA A 133 -22.81 12.82 6.94
C ALA A 133 -22.07 12.15 8.09
N TRP A 134 -22.01 12.80 9.27
CA TRP A 134 -21.37 12.25 10.45
C TRP A 134 -22.06 10.99 10.96
N ALA A 135 -23.39 10.97 10.99
CA ALA A 135 -24.15 9.76 11.33
C ALA A 135 -23.84 8.61 10.37
N GLY A 136 -23.72 8.91 9.07
CA GLY A 136 -23.32 7.94 8.05
C GLY A 136 -21.89 7.39 8.27
N ILE A 137 -20.91 8.27 8.51
CA ILE A 137 -19.51 7.87 8.80
C ILE A 137 -19.47 6.97 10.04
N VAL A 138 -20.16 7.34 11.11
CA VAL A 138 -20.25 6.55 12.34
C VAL A 138 -20.91 5.19 12.06
N ALA A 139 -22.00 5.16 11.28
CA ALA A 139 -22.68 3.92 10.91
C ALA A 139 -21.79 2.98 10.12
N VAL A 140 -20.99 3.48 9.17
CA VAL A 140 -19.97 2.70 8.44
C VAL A 140 -18.92 2.17 9.40
N GLY A 141 -18.39 2.98 10.30
CA GLY A 141 -17.41 2.58 11.31
C GLY A 141 -17.93 1.49 12.24
N VAL A 142 -19.16 1.64 12.77
CA VAL A 142 -19.82 0.65 13.64
C VAL A 142 -20.09 -0.64 12.88
N SER A 143 -20.59 -0.56 11.65
CA SER A 143 -20.78 -1.70 10.76
C SER A 143 -19.47 -2.45 10.53
N TRP A 144 -18.40 -1.73 10.18
CA TRP A 144 -17.07 -2.31 9.96
C TRP A 144 -16.53 -3.02 11.21
N LEU A 145 -16.70 -2.45 12.42
CA LEU A 145 -16.32 -3.10 13.69
C LEU A 145 -17.16 -4.35 13.94
N GLY A 146 -18.45 -4.31 13.63
CA GLY A 146 -19.36 -5.45 13.71
C GLY A 146 -18.95 -6.58 12.77
N LEU A 147 -18.67 -6.27 11.50
CA LEU A 147 -18.11 -7.21 10.52
C LEU A 147 -16.78 -7.79 11.00
N GLY A 148 -15.90 -6.98 11.57
CA GLY A 148 -14.65 -7.43 12.16
C GLY A 148 -14.85 -8.39 13.32
N SER A 149 -15.93 -8.27 14.09
CA SER A 149 -16.28 -9.25 15.14
C SER A 149 -16.66 -10.61 14.55
N LEU A 150 -17.37 -10.63 13.41
CA LEU A 150 -17.73 -11.86 12.70
C LEU A 150 -16.49 -12.52 12.08
N VAL A 151 -15.60 -11.74 11.49
CA VAL A 151 -14.31 -12.23 10.96
C VAL A 151 -13.48 -12.89 12.07
N ARG A 152 -13.32 -12.23 13.22
CA ARG A 152 -12.53 -12.79 14.35
C ARG A 152 -13.11 -14.08 14.94
N ARG A 153 -14.42 -14.31 14.76
CA ARG A 153 -15.10 -15.55 15.20
C ARG A 153 -15.12 -16.64 14.12
N GLY A 154 -14.48 -16.41 12.96
CA GLY A 154 -14.53 -17.34 11.82
C GLY A 154 -15.89 -17.40 11.10
N ASN A 155 -16.81 -16.49 11.43
CA ASN A 155 -18.18 -16.48 10.90
C ASN A 155 -18.37 -15.67 9.62
N LEU A 156 -17.29 -15.10 9.05
CA LEU A 156 -17.36 -14.28 7.85
C LEU A 156 -16.15 -14.53 6.94
N GLY A 157 -16.40 -15.12 5.78
CA GLY A 157 -15.36 -15.45 4.79
C GLY A 157 -15.10 -14.33 3.77
N THR A 158 -14.03 -14.51 2.99
CA THR A 158 -13.56 -13.54 1.98
C THR A 158 -14.60 -13.20 0.92
N ALA A 159 -15.36 -14.18 0.42
CA ALA A 159 -16.32 -13.97 -0.67
C ALA A 159 -17.38 -12.91 -0.30
N ARG A 160 -17.97 -12.99 0.92
CA ARG A 160 -18.96 -12.01 1.37
C ARG A 160 -18.36 -10.62 1.57
N LEU A 161 -17.10 -10.53 2.02
CA LEU A 161 -16.39 -9.25 2.15
C LEU A 161 -16.10 -8.63 0.78
N LEU A 162 -15.73 -9.44 -0.22
CA LEU A 162 -15.50 -8.96 -1.58
C LEU A 162 -16.79 -8.45 -2.25
N VAL A 163 -17.91 -9.16 -2.06
CA VAL A 163 -19.23 -8.69 -2.54
C VAL A 163 -19.59 -7.36 -1.87
N LEU A 164 -19.38 -7.24 -0.56
CA LEU A 164 -19.65 -6.03 0.17
C LEU A 164 -18.75 -4.87 -0.25
N LEU A 165 -17.44 -5.14 -0.46
CA LEU A 165 -16.49 -4.16 -1.00
C LEU A 165 -16.94 -3.66 -2.37
N ALA A 166 -17.35 -4.54 -3.27
CA ALA A 166 -17.84 -4.17 -4.60
C ALA A 166 -19.11 -3.31 -4.51
N LEU A 167 -20.08 -3.69 -3.66
CA LEU A 167 -21.30 -2.93 -3.44
C LEU A 167 -21.00 -1.53 -2.88
N TRP A 168 -20.19 -1.44 -1.83
CA TRP A 168 -19.86 -0.16 -1.19
C TRP A 168 -19.03 0.73 -2.11
N SER A 169 -18.09 0.14 -2.87
CA SER A 169 -17.32 0.88 -3.87
C SER A 169 -18.21 1.42 -5.00
N ALA A 170 -19.15 0.63 -5.49
CA ALA A 170 -20.07 1.05 -6.53
C ALA A 170 -20.94 2.24 -6.07
N LEU A 171 -21.45 2.20 -4.83
CA LEU A 171 -22.23 3.29 -4.26
C LEU A 171 -21.38 4.57 -4.12
N LEU A 172 -20.17 4.46 -3.56
CA LEU A 172 -19.28 5.60 -3.34
C LEU A 172 -18.80 6.25 -4.65
N VAL A 173 -18.63 5.49 -5.74
CA VAL A 173 -18.15 6.03 -7.03
C VAL A 173 -19.24 6.80 -7.78
N VAL A 174 -20.50 6.45 -7.59
CA VAL A 174 -21.62 7.14 -8.29
C VAL A 174 -21.81 8.57 -7.76
N GLY A 175 -21.52 8.82 -6.49
CA GLY A 175 -21.62 10.16 -5.91
C GLY A 175 -20.44 11.08 -6.26
N PRO A 176 -20.47 12.35 -5.81
CA PRO A 176 -19.35 13.27 -6.01
C PRO A 176 -18.11 12.83 -5.24
N PRO A 177 -16.91 13.31 -5.60
CA PRO A 177 -15.71 13.09 -4.78
C PRO A 177 -15.92 13.63 -3.37
N LEU A 178 -15.65 12.80 -2.36
CA LEU A 178 -15.80 13.12 -0.95
C LEU A 178 -14.43 13.08 -0.27
N PHE A 179 -14.30 13.76 0.88
CA PHE A 179 -13.10 13.78 1.73
C PHE A 179 -11.83 14.40 1.09
N SER A 180 -11.80 14.64 -0.21
CA SER A 180 -10.72 15.34 -0.91
C SER A 180 -11.21 15.77 -2.30
N ASN A 181 -10.62 16.84 -2.83
CA ASN A 181 -10.78 17.26 -4.22
C ASN A 181 -9.53 17.02 -5.08
N ASP A 182 -8.59 16.18 -4.62
CA ASP A 182 -7.34 15.88 -5.33
C ASP A 182 -7.57 15.27 -6.71
N VAL A 183 -8.68 14.56 -6.91
CA VAL A 183 -9.06 14.01 -8.22
C VAL A 183 -9.17 15.09 -9.30
N TYR A 184 -9.56 16.31 -8.95
CA TYR A 184 -9.56 17.44 -9.89
C TYR A 184 -8.15 17.97 -10.16
N SER A 185 -7.25 17.91 -9.16
CA SER A 185 -5.82 18.21 -9.37
C SER A 185 -5.19 17.22 -10.34
N TYR A 186 -5.53 15.93 -10.22
CA TYR A 186 -5.09 14.89 -11.16
C TYR A 186 -5.64 15.14 -12.57
N ALA A 187 -6.92 15.48 -12.69
CA ALA A 187 -7.54 15.84 -13.97
C ALA A 187 -6.83 17.04 -14.60
N ALA A 188 -6.54 18.09 -13.81
CA ALA A 188 -5.86 19.28 -14.28
C ALA A 188 -4.42 18.99 -14.74
N GLN A 189 -3.68 18.16 -14.01
CA GLN A 189 -2.33 17.71 -14.40
C GLN A 189 -2.37 16.85 -15.68
N GLY A 190 -3.38 15.98 -15.80
CA GLY A 190 -3.65 15.24 -17.04
C GLY A 190 -3.97 16.18 -18.23
N ARG A 191 -4.68 17.29 -17.97
CA ARG A 191 -4.98 18.32 -18.97
C ARG A 191 -3.72 19.07 -19.40
N LEU A 192 -2.83 19.44 -18.47
CA LEU A 192 -1.52 20.02 -18.82
C LEU A 192 -0.79 19.10 -19.80
N ALA A 193 -0.69 17.81 -19.46
CA ALA A 193 -0.04 16.82 -20.32
C ALA A 193 -0.74 16.64 -21.67
N ALA A 194 -2.07 16.75 -21.74
CA ALA A 194 -2.84 16.65 -22.98
C ALA A 194 -2.61 17.86 -23.88
N LEU A 195 -2.35 19.03 -23.30
CA LEU A 195 -2.01 20.26 -24.02
C LEU A 195 -0.52 20.35 -24.41
N GLY A 196 0.29 19.33 -24.10
CA GLY A 196 1.73 19.32 -24.39
C GLY A 196 2.57 20.16 -23.41
N LEU A 197 1.99 20.62 -22.31
CA LEU A 197 2.71 21.29 -21.23
C LEU A 197 3.35 20.23 -20.32
N ASP A 198 4.51 20.56 -19.72
CA ASP A 198 5.20 19.68 -18.79
C ASP A 198 4.59 19.78 -17.38
N PRO A 199 3.81 18.79 -16.91
CA PRO A 199 3.15 18.86 -15.61
C PRO A 199 4.14 18.73 -14.43
N PHE A 200 5.39 18.33 -14.69
CA PHE A 200 6.44 18.23 -13.68
C PHE A 200 7.16 19.54 -13.42
N ARG A 201 6.94 20.55 -14.28
CA ARG A 201 7.53 21.89 -14.16
C ARG A 201 6.49 23.00 -14.13
N THR A 202 5.27 22.70 -14.55
CA THR A 202 4.22 23.67 -14.75
C THR A 202 3.08 23.41 -13.77
N GLY A 203 2.73 24.42 -12.97
CA GLY A 203 1.57 24.36 -12.08
C GLY A 203 0.23 24.47 -12.84
N VAL A 204 -0.84 23.97 -12.24
CA VAL A 204 -2.20 23.97 -12.80
C VAL A 204 -2.72 25.38 -13.14
N ALA A 205 -2.25 26.43 -12.43
CA ALA A 205 -2.59 27.82 -12.71
C ALA A 205 -2.24 28.28 -14.14
N SER A 206 -1.42 27.52 -14.87
CA SER A 206 -1.10 27.79 -16.29
C SER A 206 -2.18 27.29 -17.26
N LEU A 207 -3.19 26.58 -16.79
CA LEU A 207 -4.34 26.20 -17.60
C LEU A 207 -5.25 27.41 -17.86
N PRO A 208 -5.90 27.46 -19.03
CA PRO A 208 -6.98 28.43 -19.23
C PRO A 208 -8.05 28.27 -18.14
N PRO A 209 -8.63 29.40 -17.64
CA PRO A 209 -9.71 29.34 -16.68
C PRO A 209 -10.88 28.48 -17.17
N GLY A 210 -11.38 27.60 -16.30
CA GLY A 210 -12.44 26.69 -16.65
C GLY A 210 -12.85 25.75 -15.52
N PRO A 211 -13.82 24.84 -15.78
CA PRO A 211 -14.36 23.97 -14.74
C PRO A 211 -13.33 23.03 -14.10
N ILE A 212 -12.31 22.63 -14.85
CA ILE A 212 -11.26 21.71 -14.35
C ILE A 212 -10.29 22.47 -13.46
N GLU A 213 -9.72 23.57 -13.95
CA GLU A 213 -8.78 24.39 -13.17
C GLU A 213 -9.47 24.98 -11.94
N GLY A 214 -10.69 25.56 -12.09
CA GLY A 214 -11.45 26.14 -10.99
C GLY A 214 -11.91 25.13 -9.93
N SER A 215 -11.84 23.81 -10.19
CA SER A 215 -12.17 22.75 -9.21
C SER A 215 -10.96 22.29 -8.40
N VAL A 216 -9.75 22.73 -8.77
CA VAL A 216 -8.50 22.37 -8.07
C VAL A 216 -8.43 23.14 -6.76
N ASN A 217 -7.97 22.48 -5.70
CA ASN A 217 -7.69 23.16 -4.45
C ASN A 217 -6.64 24.26 -4.67
N PRO A 218 -6.87 25.51 -4.21
CA PRO A 218 -5.93 26.60 -4.38
C PRO A 218 -4.50 26.30 -3.95
N PHE A 219 -4.34 25.42 -2.95
CA PHE A 219 -3.05 24.93 -2.48
C PHE A 219 -2.20 24.25 -3.59
N TRP A 220 -2.84 23.60 -4.57
CA TRP A 220 -2.16 22.86 -5.64
C TRP A 220 -1.99 23.63 -6.95
N LEU A 221 -2.53 24.86 -7.05
CA LEU A 221 -2.55 25.61 -8.32
C LEU A 221 -1.15 25.88 -8.89
N TYR A 222 -0.21 26.21 -8.02
CA TYR A 222 1.15 26.59 -8.42
C TYR A 222 2.17 25.47 -8.24
N THR A 223 1.72 24.30 -7.79
CA THR A 223 2.61 23.18 -7.50
C THR A 223 2.69 22.26 -8.71
N PRO A 224 3.91 21.91 -9.21
CA PRO A 224 4.09 20.85 -10.19
C PRO A 224 3.59 19.50 -9.68
N ALA A 225 3.29 18.58 -10.60
CA ALA A 225 2.76 17.26 -10.26
C ALA A 225 3.79 16.41 -9.49
N PRO A 226 3.53 16.00 -8.23
CA PRO A 226 4.44 15.19 -7.43
C PRO A 226 4.25 13.67 -7.69
N TYR A 227 3.80 13.30 -8.87
CA TYR A 227 3.45 11.92 -9.21
C TYR A 227 4.35 11.37 -10.31
N GLY A 228 4.40 10.04 -10.42
CA GLY A 228 5.21 9.39 -11.45
C GLY A 228 4.56 9.42 -12.85
N PRO A 229 5.35 9.09 -13.87
CA PRO A 229 4.94 9.20 -15.28
C PRO A 229 3.79 8.28 -15.66
N LEU A 230 3.64 7.12 -15.00
CA LEU A 230 2.51 6.22 -15.25
C LEU A 230 1.19 6.87 -14.85
N PHE A 231 1.15 7.49 -13.66
CA PHE A 231 -0.08 8.10 -13.18
C PHE A 231 -0.48 9.32 -14.03
N ILE A 232 0.46 10.18 -14.38
CA ILE A 232 0.18 11.34 -15.23
C ILE A 232 -0.24 10.92 -16.65
N ALA A 233 0.32 9.83 -17.19
CA ALA A 233 -0.13 9.27 -18.46
C ALA A 233 -1.58 8.76 -18.39
N LEU A 234 -1.96 8.07 -17.30
CA LEU A 234 -3.34 7.65 -17.06
C LEU A 234 -4.29 8.84 -16.90
N ALA A 235 -3.85 9.89 -16.19
CA ALA A 235 -4.60 11.13 -16.05
C ALA A 235 -4.77 11.86 -17.40
N LYS A 236 -3.74 11.88 -18.24
CA LYS A 236 -3.82 12.40 -19.61
C LYS A 236 -4.86 11.65 -20.42
N VAL A 237 -4.85 10.31 -20.39
CA VAL A 237 -5.82 9.48 -21.11
C VAL A 237 -7.24 9.74 -20.60
N ALA A 238 -7.43 9.80 -19.29
CA ALA A 238 -8.72 10.12 -18.68
C ALA A 238 -9.24 11.49 -19.13
N MET A 239 -8.36 12.50 -19.19
CA MET A 239 -8.74 13.85 -19.66
C MET A 239 -9.05 13.92 -21.14
N VAL A 240 -8.31 13.20 -21.98
CA VAL A 240 -8.61 13.12 -23.42
C VAL A 240 -9.98 12.46 -23.63
N ALA A 241 -10.28 11.41 -22.89
CA ALA A 241 -11.56 10.71 -22.95
C ALA A 241 -12.73 11.53 -22.36
N ALA A 242 -12.49 12.32 -21.30
CA ALA A 242 -13.50 13.14 -20.65
C ALA A 242 -13.82 14.44 -21.41
N GLY A 243 -12.91 14.91 -22.26
CA GLY A 243 -13.04 16.20 -22.93
C GLY A 243 -13.14 17.35 -21.91
N PRO A 244 -14.16 18.23 -22.01
CA PRO A 244 -14.35 19.36 -21.10
C PRO A 244 -15.03 18.98 -19.77
N SER A 245 -15.49 17.74 -19.60
CA SER A 245 -16.28 17.32 -18.44
C SER A 245 -15.42 17.00 -17.24
N ALA A 246 -15.44 17.86 -16.22
CA ALA A 246 -14.79 17.61 -14.94
C ALA A 246 -15.41 16.41 -14.20
N ILE A 247 -16.73 16.19 -14.33
CA ILE A 247 -17.43 15.04 -13.74
C ILE A 247 -16.91 13.74 -14.36
N LEU A 248 -16.89 13.64 -15.69
CA LEU A 248 -16.43 12.43 -16.36
C LEU A 248 -14.93 12.17 -16.10
N ALA A 249 -14.09 13.22 -16.04
CA ALA A 249 -12.69 13.11 -15.66
C ALA A 249 -12.53 12.52 -14.26
N ALA A 250 -13.27 13.03 -13.28
CA ALA A 250 -13.26 12.52 -11.91
C ALA A 250 -13.74 11.06 -11.83
N MET A 251 -14.77 10.69 -12.58
CA MET A 251 -15.28 9.30 -12.63
C MET A 251 -14.25 8.35 -13.26
N LEU A 252 -13.62 8.73 -14.38
CA LEU A 252 -12.59 7.90 -15.03
C LEU A 252 -11.36 7.71 -14.15
N LEU A 253 -10.90 8.78 -13.47
CA LEU A 253 -9.79 8.69 -12.54
C LEU A 253 -10.12 7.81 -11.33
N ARG A 254 -11.32 7.94 -10.75
CA ARG A 254 -11.76 7.03 -9.69
C ARG A 254 -11.90 5.58 -10.19
N GLY A 255 -12.23 5.39 -11.47
CA GLY A 255 -12.17 4.09 -12.13
C GLY A 255 -10.75 3.50 -12.14
N VAL A 256 -9.73 4.32 -12.41
CA VAL A 256 -8.31 3.91 -12.29
C VAL A 256 -7.98 3.49 -10.86
N GLU A 257 -8.45 4.24 -9.86
CA GLU A 257 -8.21 3.89 -8.46
C GLU A 257 -8.95 2.62 -8.01
N LEU A 258 -10.12 2.35 -8.55
CA LEU A 258 -10.82 1.07 -8.34
C LEU A 258 -10.03 -0.13 -8.87
N VAL A 259 -9.23 0.03 -9.93
CA VAL A 259 -8.27 -1.02 -10.35
C VAL A 259 -7.29 -1.31 -9.21
N GLY A 260 -6.75 -0.28 -8.56
CA GLY A 260 -5.87 -0.44 -7.39
C GLY A 260 -6.54 -1.17 -6.21
N VAL A 261 -7.81 -0.84 -5.92
CA VAL A 261 -8.62 -1.56 -4.92
C VAL A 261 -8.81 -3.02 -5.32
N GLY A 262 -9.09 -3.30 -6.58
CA GLY A 262 -9.22 -4.66 -7.12
C GLY A 262 -7.92 -5.47 -7.01
N LEU A 263 -6.77 -4.85 -7.36
CA LEU A 263 -5.44 -5.44 -7.19
C LEU A 263 -5.15 -5.75 -5.72
N SER A 264 -5.50 -4.84 -4.81
CA SER A 264 -5.37 -5.06 -3.38
C SER A 264 -6.25 -6.22 -2.89
N ALA A 265 -7.50 -6.25 -3.33
CA ALA A 265 -8.45 -7.33 -3.00
C ALA A 265 -8.01 -8.70 -3.53
N TRP A 266 -7.28 -8.73 -4.65
CA TRP A 266 -6.69 -9.93 -5.23
C TRP A 266 -5.42 -10.37 -4.48
N ALA A 267 -4.53 -9.43 -4.13
CA ALA A 267 -3.22 -9.74 -3.54
C ALA A 267 -3.30 -10.08 -2.05
N LEU A 268 -4.11 -9.36 -1.27
CA LEU A 268 -4.20 -9.52 0.19
C LEU A 268 -4.52 -10.95 0.63
N PRO A 269 -5.51 -11.66 0.05
CA PRO A 269 -5.76 -13.06 0.42
C PRO A 269 -4.60 -14.01 0.11
N ARG A 270 -3.79 -13.72 -0.91
CA ARG A 270 -2.59 -14.50 -1.27
C ARG A 270 -1.49 -14.29 -0.24
N ILE A 271 -1.18 -13.04 0.06
CA ILE A 271 -0.20 -12.67 1.09
C ILE A 271 -0.61 -13.28 2.44
N ALA A 272 -1.86 -13.14 2.83
CA ALA A 272 -2.36 -13.67 4.09
C ALA A 272 -2.20 -15.20 4.18
N ARG A 273 -2.59 -15.94 3.13
CA ARG A 273 -2.44 -17.39 3.09
C ARG A 273 -0.97 -17.83 3.15
N SER A 274 -0.07 -17.19 2.40
CA SER A 274 1.36 -17.52 2.41
C SER A 274 2.01 -17.29 3.79
N LEU A 275 1.41 -16.41 4.61
CA LEU A 275 1.88 -16.10 5.95
C LEU A 275 1.08 -16.80 7.07
N GLY A 276 0.09 -17.65 6.73
CA GLY A 276 -0.78 -18.30 7.69
C GLY A 276 -1.64 -17.32 8.48
N VAL A 277 -2.12 -16.26 7.82
CA VAL A 277 -3.05 -15.25 8.35
C VAL A 277 -4.42 -15.47 7.70
N ASP A 278 -5.50 -15.21 8.44
CA ASP A 278 -6.84 -15.27 7.88
C ASP A 278 -7.02 -14.23 6.75
N PRO A 279 -7.32 -14.67 5.52
CA PRO A 279 -7.55 -13.78 4.39
C PRO A 279 -8.71 -12.80 4.58
N ALA A 280 -9.76 -13.21 5.29
CA ALA A 280 -10.90 -12.34 5.59
C ALA A 280 -10.49 -11.18 6.51
N ARG A 281 -9.61 -11.47 7.50
CA ARG A 281 -9.03 -10.44 8.37
C ARG A 281 -8.21 -9.42 7.58
N ALA A 282 -7.40 -9.88 6.62
CA ALA A 282 -6.57 -8.99 5.80
C ALA A 282 -7.45 -8.03 4.97
N LEU A 283 -8.48 -8.55 4.30
CA LEU A 283 -9.42 -7.74 3.53
C LEU A 283 -10.19 -6.75 4.40
N TRP A 284 -10.69 -7.21 5.55
CA TRP A 284 -11.42 -6.36 6.48
C TRP A 284 -10.58 -5.19 6.99
N LEU A 285 -9.32 -5.42 7.37
CA LEU A 285 -8.44 -4.38 7.91
C LEU A 285 -7.90 -3.42 6.85
N ALA A 286 -7.65 -3.89 5.64
CA ALA A 286 -7.06 -3.08 4.58
C ALA A 286 -8.13 -2.36 3.77
N VAL A 287 -8.73 -3.04 2.78
CA VAL A 287 -9.55 -2.40 1.74
C VAL A 287 -10.99 -2.12 2.15
N LEU A 288 -11.52 -2.84 3.15
CA LEU A 288 -12.88 -2.59 3.66
C LEU A 288 -12.87 -1.63 4.87
N SER A 289 -11.71 -1.16 5.32
CA SER A 289 -11.62 -0.18 6.40
C SER A 289 -12.24 1.16 5.99
N PRO A 290 -12.86 1.89 6.92
CA PRO A 290 -13.41 3.22 6.62
C PRO A 290 -12.36 4.13 5.97
N LEU A 291 -11.14 4.18 6.49
CA LEU A 291 -10.07 4.99 5.93
C LEU A 291 -9.74 4.63 4.47
N ALA A 292 -9.73 3.34 4.11
CA ALA A 292 -9.48 2.93 2.73
C ALA A 292 -10.66 3.26 1.81
N LEU A 293 -11.90 3.06 2.26
CA LEU A 293 -13.09 3.42 1.50
C LEU A 293 -13.17 4.92 1.24
N GLU A 294 -12.90 5.74 2.25
CA GLU A 294 -12.85 7.19 2.11
C GLU A 294 -11.73 7.65 1.18
N SER A 295 -10.51 7.11 1.39
CA SER A 295 -9.33 7.55 0.66
C SER A 295 -9.27 7.01 -0.77
N PHE A 296 -9.48 5.71 -0.94
CA PHE A 296 -9.27 5.03 -2.21
C PHE A 296 -10.48 5.13 -3.14
N VAL A 297 -11.68 5.07 -2.57
CA VAL A 297 -12.91 4.98 -3.36
C VAL A 297 -13.62 6.34 -3.42
N ALA A 298 -13.98 6.90 -2.26
CA ALA A 298 -14.76 8.13 -2.21
C ALA A 298 -13.95 9.34 -2.70
N SER A 299 -12.69 9.48 -2.26
CA SER A 299 -11.80 10.55 -2.72
C SER A 299 -11.15 10.27 -4.07
N GLY A 300 -10.85 8.99 -4.37
CA GLY A 300 -10.11 8.60 -5.57
C GLY A 300 -8.63 8.99 -5.51
N HIS A 301 -7.96 8.81 -4.35
CA HIS A 301 -6.53 9.06 -4.24
C HIS A 301 -5.72 8.01 -5.00
N ASN A 302 -4.71 8.46 -5.75
CA ASN A 302 -3.81 7.60 -6.53
C ASN A 302 -2.97 6.63 -5.67
N ASP A 303 -3.05 6.79 -4.38
CA ASP A 303 -2.56 5.84 -3.38
C ASP A 303 -3.18 4.45 -3.53
N ALA A 304 -4.43 4.35 -4.01
CA ALA A 304 -5.09 3.07 -4.23
C ALA A 304 -4.38 2.23 -5.30
N LEU A 305 -4.07 2.84 -6.45
CA LEU A 305 -3.33 2.15 -7.52
C LEU A 305 -1.90 1.80 -7.06
N MET A 306 -1.21 2.74 -6.40
CA MET A 306 0.13 2.52 -5.87
C MET A 306 0.15 1.35 -4.87
N VAL A 307 -0.74 1.34 -3.89
CA VAL A 307 -0.83 0.29 -2.85
C VAL A 307 -1.23 -1.05 -3.49
N GLY A 308 -2.16 -1.04 -4.44
CA GLY A 308 -2.56 -2.23 -5.17
C GLY A 308 -1.38 -2.90 -5.89
N LEU A 309 -0.60 -2.12 -6.63
CA LEU A 309 0.63 -2.59 -7.29
C LEU A 309 1.67 -3.08 -6.28
N LEU A 310 1.86 -2.36 -5.18
CA LEU A 310 2.79 -2.76 -4.13
C LEU A 310 2.40 -4.10 -3.48
N LEU A 311 1.12 -4.32 -3.22
CA LEU A 311 0.62 -5.60 -2.68
C LEU A 311 0.75 -6.74 -3.68
N VAL A 312 0.49 -6.49 -4.98
CA VAL A 312 0.74 -7.48 -6.05
C VAL A 312 2.23 -7.84 -6.11
N SER A 313 3.11 -6.83 -6.07
CA SER A 313 4.56 -7.05 -5.99
C SER A 313 4.94 -7.93 -4.80
N LEU A 314 4.38 -7.64 -3.63
CA LEU A 314 4.64 -8.44 -2.42
C LEU A 314 4.14 -9.88 -2.56
N ALA A 315 2.94 -10.10 -3.13
CA ALA A 315 2.42 -11.45 -3.39
C ALA A 315 3.34 -12.23 -4.33
N LEU A 316 3.77 -11.62 -5.45
CA LEU A 316 4.71 -12.23 -6.39
C LEU A 316 6.07 -12.55 -5.76
N ALA A 317 6.58 -11.68 -4.88
CA ALA A 317 7.83 -11.93 -4.16
C ALA A 317 7.73 -13.13 -3.21
N LEU A 318 6.58 -13.30 -2.55
CA LEU A 318 6.30 -14.45 -1.69
C LEU A 318 6.06 -15.76 -2.47
N GLU A 319 5.60 -15.64 -3.72
CA GLU A 319 5.36 -16.74 -4.66
C GLU A 319 6.61 -17.08 -5.52
N ASP A 320 7.81 -16.61 -5.16
CA ASP A 320 9.11 -16.87 -5.83
C ASP A 320 9.25 -16.26 -7.24
N HIS A 321 8.57 -15.14 -7.51
CA HIS A 321 8.68 -14.40 -8.75
C HIS A 321 9.35 -13.02 -8.57
N PRO A 322 10.62 -12.95 -8.07
CA PRO A 322 11.23 -11.70 -7.61
C PRO A 322 11.39 -10.64 -8.70
N LEU A 323 11.73 -11.01 -9.95
CA LEU A 323 11.87 -10.04 -11.03
C LEU A 323 10.53 -9.42 -11.44
N PHE A 324 9.47 -10.24 -11.54
CA PHE A 324 8.12 -9.71 -11.79
C PHE A 324 7.64 -8.85 -10.63
N ALA A 325 7.98 -9.22 -9.38
CA ALA A 325 7.70 -8.42 -8.22
C ALA A 325 8.38 -7.04 -8.30
N VAL A 326 9.64 -6.98 -8.74
CA VAL A 326 10.37 -5.72 -8.95
C VAL A 326 9.74 -4.89 -10.07
N VAL A 327 9.34 -5.50 -11.19
CA VAL A 327 8.60 -4.79 -12.28
C VAL A 327 7.35 -4.14 -11.72
N VAL A 328 6.52 -4.89 -11.00
CA VAL A 328 5.25 -4.36 -10.46
C VAL A 328 5.47 -3.30 -9.38
N ALA A 329 6.50 -3.45 -8.53
CA ALA A 329 6.88 -2.40 -7.58
C ALA A 329 7.35 -1.12 -8.28
N ALA A 330 8.12 -1.25 -9.38
CA ALA A 330 8.56 -0.12 -10.19
C ALA A 330 7.39 0.58 -10.90
N LEU A 331 6.38 -0.17 -11.37
CA LEU A 331 5.11 0.41 -11.86
C LEU A 331 4.39 1.18 -10.75
N GLY A 332 4.36 0.65 -9.53
CA GLY A 332 3.85 1.37 -8.36
C GLY A 332 4.63 2.66 -8.09
N ALA A 333 5.96 2.63 -8.21
CA ALA A 333 6.81 3.82 -8.06
C ALA A 333 6.59 4.84 -9.19
N ALA A 334 6.26 4.38 -10.41
CA ALA A 334 5.85 5.22 -11.52
C ALA A 334 4.44 5.83 -11.33
N VAL A 335 3.67 5.37 -10.34
CA VAL A 335 2.46 6.06 -9.85
C VAL A 335 2.85 7.05 -8.75
N LYS A 336 3.54 6.59 -7.70
CA LYS A 336 3.91 7.41 -6.54
C LYS A 336 5.15 6.84 -5.85
N VAL A 337 6.10 7.72 -5.54
CA VAL A 337 7.45 7.40 -5.05
C VAL A 337 7.51 6.43 -3.86
N PRO A 338 6.61 6.44 -2.85
CA PRO A 338 6.69 5.50 -1.73
C PRO A 338 6.78 4.02 -2.11
N ALA A 339 6.28 3.64 -3.29
CA ALA A 339 6.40 2.26 -3.77
C ALA A 339 7.84 1.84 -4.15
N LEU A 340 8.81 2.78 -4.24
CA LEU A 340 10.23 2.45 -4.35
C LEU A 340 10.71 1.59 -3.16
N ALA A 341 10.09 1.72 -2.00
CA ALA A 341 10.35 0.83 -0.88
C ALA A 341 10.14 -0.64 -1.27
N GLY A 342 9.10 -0.93 -2.07
CA GLY A 342 8.87 -2.28 -2.61
C GLY A 342 10.02 -2.76 -3.49
N VAL A 343 10.52 -1.93 -4.41
CA VAL A 343 11.67 -2.24 -5.26
C VAL A 343 12.88 -2.62 -4.42
N VAL A 344 13.24 -1.77 -3.44
CA VAL A 344 14.42 -1.98 -2.58
C VAL A 344 14.26 -3.22 -1.73
N PHE A 345 13.14 -3.35 -1.01
CA PHE A 345 12.94 -4.42 -0.04
C PHE A 345 12.77 -5.80 -0.69
N VAL A 346 12.06 -5.89 -1.82
CA VAL A 346 11.93 -7.12 -2.61
C VAL A 346 13.30 -7.54 -3.16
N THR A 347 14.05 -6.62 -3.77
CA THR A 347 15.39 -6.90 -4.31
C THR A 347 16.34 -7.40 -3.23
N LEU A 348 16.37 -6.72 -2.07
CA LEU A 348 17.25 -7.14 -0.97
C LEU A 348 16.84 -8.47 -0.33
N ALA A 349 15.53 -8.71 -0.18
CA ALA A 349 15.04 -9.99 0.32
C ALA A 349 15.38 -11.13 -0.63
N TRP A 350 15.23 -10.91 -1.94
CA TRP A 350 15.65 -11.86 -2.98
C TRP A 350 17.16 -12.08 -2.96
N ALA A 351 17.97 -11.03 -2.94
CA ALA A 351 19.42 -11.15 -2.90
C ALA A 351 19.89 -11.98 -1.69
N ARG A 352 19.25 -11.79 -0.52
CA ARG A 352 19.59 -12.55 0.70
C ARG A 352 19.13 -14.00 0.69
N SER A 353 18.24 -14.40 -0.20
CA SER A 353 17.91 -15.81 -0.43
C SER A 353 18.99 -16.53 -1.27
N ARG A 354 19.97 -15.77 -1.84
CA ARG A 354 21.08 -16.33 -2.62
C ARG A 354 22.31 -16.57 -1.74
N PRO A 355 23.19 -17.50 -2.14
CA PRO A 355 24.47 -17.69 -1.46
C PRO A 355 25.28 -16.38 -1.35
N PRO A 356 26.08 -16.19 -0.28
CA PRO A 356 26.93 -15.01 -0.15
C PRO A 356 27.89 -14.84 -1.32
N GLY A 357 28.34 -13.60 -1.56
CA GLY A 357 29.28 -13.25 -2.63
C GLY A 357 28.57 -12.85 -3.92
N TRP A 358 29.17 -13.24 -5.06
CA TRP A 358 28.71 -12.82 -6.38
C TRP A 358 27.21 -13.05 -6.68
N PRO A 359 26.58 -14.20 -6.30
CA PRO A 359 25.15 -14.40 -6.56
C PRO A 359 24.23 -13.35 -5.90
N ARG A 360 24.62 -12.82 -4.73
CA ARG A 360 23.88 -11.71 -4.08
C ARG A 360 24.04 -10.40 -4.83
N VAL A 361 25.28 -10.10 -5.24
CA VAL A 361 25.59 -8.88 -6.02
C VAL A 361 24.84 -8.92 -7.35
N ALA A 362 24.86 -10.06 -8.03
CA ALA A 362 24.13 -10.27 -9.29
C ALA A 362 22.62 -10.09 -9.12
N ALA A 363 22.04 -10.60 -8.03
CA ALA A 363 20.60 -10.41 -7.74
C ALA A 363 20.25 -8.93 -7.48
N ILE A 364 21.12 -8.19 -6.74
CA ILE A 364 20.94 -6.75 -6.53
C ILE A 364 21.03 -6.01 -7.86
N GLY A 365 22.05 -6.32 -8.67
CA GLY A 365 22.23 -5.72 -10.00
C GLY A 365 21.06 -5.99 -10.93
N ALA A 366 20.57 -7.25 -10.96
CA ALA A 366 19.40 -7.62 -11.77
C ALA A 366 18.14 -6.90 -11.31
N GLY A 367 17.88 -6.81 -10.00
CA GLY A 367 16.75 -6.07 -9.46
C GLY A 367 16.81 -4.57 -9.78
N ALA A 368 17.97 -3.94 -9.60
CA ALA A 368 18.19 -2.54 -9.92
C ALA A 368 18.03 -2.28 -11.43
N ALA A 369 18.60 -3.11 -12.29
CA ALA A 369 18.48 -3.00 -13.74
C ALA A 369 17.02 -3.20 -14.20
N THR A 370 16.29 -4.17 -13.63
CA THR A 370 14.88 -4.40 -13.92
C THR A 370 14.03 -3.19 -13.53
N ALA A 371 14.24 -2.62 -12.35
CA ALA A 371 13.52 -1.43 -11.90
C ALA A 371 13.82 -0.22 -12.82
N ALA A 372 15.11 0.02 -13.11
CA ALA A 372 15.53 1.11 -13.99
C ALA A 372 14.95 0.96 -15.41
N ALA A 373 14.99 -0.25 -15.98
CA ALA A 373 14.41 -0.54 -17.28
C ALA A 373 12.89 -0.33 -17.31
N THR A 374 12.19 -0.76 -16.26
CA THR A 374 10.72 -0.57 -16.13
C THR A 374 10.37 0.91 -16.06
N LEU A 375 11.05 1.67 -15.17
CA LEU A 375 10.82 3.11 -15.01
C LEU A 375 11.16 3.87 -16.30
N ALA A 376 12.27 3.52 -16.97
CA ALA A 376 12.65 4.11 -18.25
C ALA A 376 11.62 3.80 -19.35
N ALA A 377 11.17 2.54 -19.45
CA ALA A 377 10.16 2.15 -20.43
C ALA A 377 8.84 2.92 -20.23
N VAL A 378 8.38 3.05 -18.99
CA VAL A 378 7.17 3.84 -18.68
C VAL A 378 7.36 5.31 -18.98
N THR A 379 8.51 5.89 -18.63
CA THR A 379 8.82 7.30 -18.90
C THR A 379 8.83 7.59 -20.41
N ILE A 380 9.48 6.73 -21.19
CA ILE A 380 9.54 6.85 -22.65
C ILE A 380 8.14 6.66 -23.25
N ALA A 381 7.40 5.64 -22.85
CA ALA A 381 6.06 5.35 -23.34
C ALA A 381 5.04 6.45 -23.02
N SER A 382 5.19 7.13 -21.86
CA SER A 382 4.32 8.25 -21.46
C SER A 382 4.51 9.50 -22.33
N GLY A 383 5.71 9.68 -22.91
CA GLY A 383 6.10 10.88 -23.65
C GLY A 383 6.21 12.15 -22.79
N LEU A 384 6.25 12.01 -21.44
CA LEU A 384 6.21 13.15 -20.50
C LEU A 384 7.60 13.65 -20.08
N GLY A 385 8.68 12.98 -20.55
CA GLY A 385 10.05 13.35 -20.18
C GLY A 385 10.43 12.91 -18.76
N TRP A 386 11.59 13.37 -18.31
CA TRP A 386 12.25 12.96 -17.06
C TRP A 386 12.04 13.94 -15.90
N GLY A 387 11.17 14.93 -16.05
CA GLY A 387 10.93 15.97 -15.05
C GLY A 387 10.47 15.43 -13.68
N TRP A 388 9.84 14.25 -13.66
CA TRP A 388 9.41 13.57 -12.43
C TRP A 388 10.56 13.12 -11.50
N LEU A 389 11.81 13.09 -12.02
CA LEU A 389 13.01 12.80 -11.21
C LEU A 389 13.58 14.04 -10.53
N ASP A 390 13.08 15.22 -10.83
CA ASP A 390 13.54 16.45 -10.20
C ASP A 390 13.20 16.40 -8.69
N PRO A 391 14.20 16.57 -7.80
CA PRO A 391 13.95 16.62 -6.37
C PRO A 391 12.87 17.63 -5.96
N ALA A 392 12.76 18.75 -6.66
CA ALA A 392 11.74 19.78 -6.40
C ALA A 392 10.32 19.28 -6.65
N THR A 393 10.12 18.33 -7.58
CA THR A 393 8.82 17.70 -7.83
C THR A 393 8.50 16.57 -6.86
N LEU A 394 9.54 15.91 -6.32
CA LEU A 394 9.41 14.80 -5.38
C LEU A 394 9.12 15.29 -3.95
N LEU A 395 9.51 16.53 -3.63
CA LEU A 395 9.27 17.13 -2.32
C LEU A 395 7.90 17.81 -2.34
N THR A 396 6.96 17.26 -1.59
CA THR A 396 5.67 17.92 -1.36
C THR A 396 5.91 19.29 -0.72
N PRO A 397 5.17 20.35 -1.11
CA PRO A 397 5.31 21.65 -0.50
C PRO A 397 5.23 21.57 1.02
N THR A 398 6.28 21.98 1.70
CA THR A 398 6.40 21.89 3.17
C THR A 398 5.69 23.04 3.87
N ASP A 399 5.24 24.07 3.13
CA ASP A 399 4.66 25.29 3.68
C ASP A 399 3.20 25.13 4.18
N SER A 400 2.63 23.93 4.03
CA SER A 400 1.28 23.67 4.50
C SER A 400 1.21 23.69 6.04
N THR A 401 0.52 24.66 6.57
CA THR A 401 0.15 24.72 8.00
C THR A 401 -1.08 23.87 8.33
N ILE A 402 -1.73 23.32 7.30
CA ILE A 402 -3.02 22.63 7.40
C ILE A 402 -2.84 21.19 7.87
N VAL A 403 -1.66 20.60 7.63
CA VAL A 403 -1.42 19.18 7.83
C VAL A 403 -0.58 18.94 9.06
N ALA A 404 -1.14 18.18 9.98
CA ALA A 404 -0.47 17.80 11.20
C ALA A 404 0.49 16.61 10.95
N ALA A 405 1.79 16.89 10.84
CA ALA A 405 2.81 15.86 10.88
C ALA A 405 3.52 15.92 12.25
N PRO A 406 3.98 14.78 12.82
CA PRO A 406 4.70 14.77 14.09
C PRO A 406 5.89 15.72 14.11
N VAL A 407 6.68 15.73 13.04
CA VAL A 407 7.86 16.60 12.89
C VAL A 407 7.49 18.08 12.84
N THR A 408 6.43 18.42 12.10
CA THR A 408 5.94 19.80 11.98
C THR A 408 5.40 20.31 13.33
N ALA A 409 4.72 19.44 14.09
CA ALA A 409 4.21 19.78 15.41
C ALA A 409 5.29 20.08 16.42
N LEU A 410 6.33 19.28 16.41
CA LEU A 410 7.48 19.55 17.28
C LEU A 410 8.09 20.91 16.95
N GLY A 411 8.12 21.28 15.67
CA GLY A 411 8.53 22.63 15.24
C GLY A 411 7.63 23.73 15.79
N PHE A 412 6.29 23.58 15.70
CA PHE A 412 5.33 24.50 16.31
C PHE A 412 5.51 24.58 17.83
N GLY A 413 5.66 23.42 18.50
CA GLY A 413 5.91 23.35 19.94
C GLY A 413 7.18 24.09 20.34
N LEU A 414 8.28 23.91 19.63
CA LEU A 414 9.53 24.60 19.90
C LEU A 414 9.39 26.11 19.71
N HIS A 415 8.76 26.57 18.64
CA HIS A 415 8.49 27.98 18.42
C HIS A 415 7.65 28.58 19.55
N HIS A 416 6.60 27.91 20.01
CA HIS A 416 5.78 28.36 21.12
C HIS A 416 6.55 28.42 22.44
N LEU A 417 7.45 27.48 22.70
CA LEU A 417 8.27 27.48 23.93
C LEU A 417 9.34 28.58 23.95
N LEU A 418 9.95 28.86 22.80
CA LEU A 418 11.04 29.83 22.71
C LEU A 418 10.59 31.24 22.28
N GLY A 419 9.35 31.38 21.84
CA GLY A 419 8.76 32.64 21.40
C GLY A 419 9.56 33.29 20.26
N SER A 420 9.79 34.60 20.37
CA SER A 420 10.53 35.37 19.36
C SER A 420 12.02 35.02 19.21
N ARG A 421 12.57 34.13 20.05
CA ARG A 421 13.99 33.71 19.99
C ARG A 421 14.28 32.81 18.77
N ILE A 422 13.26 32.16 18.19
CA ILE A 422 13.39 31.33 17.00
C ILE A 422 12.19 31.58 16.07
N SER A 423 12.44 31.73 14.78
CA SER A 423 11.36 31.85 13.81
C SER A 423 10.61 30.51 13.66
N LEU A 424 9.33 30.56 13.32
CA LEU A 424 8.52 29.36 13.08
C LEU A 424 9.13 28.50 11.95
N SER A 425 9.59 29.13 10.87
CA SER A 425 10.23 28.43 9.76
C SER A 425 11.49 27.69 10.22
N THR A 426 12.38 28.33 10.98
CA THR A 426 13.59 27.70 11.52
C THR A 426 13.25 26.54 12.45
N ALA A 427 12.29 26.72 13.37
CA ALA A 427 11.86 25.68 14.28
C ALA A 427 11.30 24.46 13.55
N ARG A 428 10.51 24.68 12.50
CA ARG A 428 10.00 23.60 11.63
C ARG A 428 11.13 22.90 10.90
N SER A 429 12.00 23.63 10.19
CA SER A 429 13.10 23.05 9.42
C SER A 429 14.03 22.16 10.25
N VAL A 430 14.29 22.53 11.52
CA VAL A 430 15.07 21.71 12.44
C VAL A 430 14.44 20.30 12.59
N PHE A 431 13.14 20.24 12.87
CA PHE A 431 12.48 18.96 13.07
C PHE A 431 12.21 18.20 11.76
N GLU A 432 12.03 18.90 10.64
CA GLU A 432 11.93 18.30 9.31
C GLU A 432 13.22 17.57 8.94
N VAL A 433 14.37 18.21 9.16
CA VAL A 433 15.71 17.60 8.95
C VAL A 433 15.93 16.43 9.90
N LEU A 434 15.60 16.61 11.20
CA LEU A 434 15.72 15.52 12.18
C LEU A 434 14.80 14.34 11.83
N GLY A 435 13.56 14.61 11.42
CA GLY A 435 12.62 13.58 10.97
C GLY A 435 13.14 12.82 9.75
N ALA A 436 13.63 13.54 8.76
CA ALA A 436 14.26 12.95 7.58
C ALA A 436 15.47 12.07 7.94
N ALA A 437 16.34 12.55 8.84
CA ALA A 437 17.50 11.80 9.33
C ALA A 437 17.08 10.52 10.08
N VAL A 438 16.12 10.62 11.01
CA VAL A 438 15.56 9.46 11.73
C VAL A 438 14.90 8.48 10.77
N GLY A 439 14.11 8.97 9.83
CA GLY A 439 13.48 8.15 8.80
C GLY A 439 14.50 7.40 7.94
N LEU A 440 15.56 8.08 7.50
CA LEU A 440 16.66 7.49 6.74
C LEU A 440 17.39 6.41 7.54
N VAL A 441 17.80 6.71 8.78
CA VAL A 441 18.50 5.74 9.65
C VAL A 441 17.63 4.53 9.93
N ALA A 442 16.36 4.73 10.27
CA ALA A 442 15.41 3.63 10.50
C ALA A 442 15.19 2.80 9.22
N GLY A 443 15.01 3.46 8.07
CA GLY A 443 14.90 2.81 6.77
C GLY A 443 16.14 1.96 6.43
N LEU A 444 17.33 2.53 6.57
CA LEU A 444 18.60 1.80 6.39
C LEU A 444 18.73 0.62 7.36
N ALA A 445 18.38 0.80 8.63
CA ALA A 445 18.40 -0.29 9.60
C ALA A 445 17.43 -1.43 9.24
N LEU A 446 16.26 -1.11 8.67
CA LEU A 446 15.33 -2.11 8.15
C LEU A 446 15.89 -2.85 6.92
N THR A 447 16.56 -2.12 6.00
CA THR A 447 17.19 -2.76 4.84
C THR A 447 18.29 -3.73 5.23
N THR A 448 19.05 -3.49 6.33
CA THR A 448 20.09 -4.43 6.79
C THR A 448 19.54 -5.74 7.34
N ARG A 449 18.26 -5.78 7.72
CA ARG A 449 17.59 -6.90 8.39
C ARG A 449 16.56 -7.62 7.52
N VAL A 450 16.13 -7.03 6.39
CA VAL A 450 15.08 -7.62 5.55
C VAL A 450 15.56 -8.94 4.95
N ASN A 451 14.70 -9.93 4.96
CA ASN A 451 14.85 -11.21 4.30
C ASN A 451 13.46 -11.71 3.84
N ARG A 452 13.39 -12.84 3.16
CA ARG A 452 12.13 -13.37 2.63
C ARG A 452 11.05 -13.55 3.71
N HIS A 453 11.42 -13.97 4.91
CA HIS A 453 10.48 -14.30 5.98
C HIS A 453 9.87 -13.06 6.64
N ASN A 454 10.63 -11.97 6.73
CA ASN A 454 10.17 -10.72 7.35
C ASN A 454 9.87 -9.61 6.36
N LEU A 455 9.99 -9.85 5.04
CA LEU A 455 9.76 -8.85 3.98
C LEU A 455 8.45 -8.06 4.17
N PRO A 456 7.28 -8.69 4.40
CA PRO A 456 6.04 -7.93 4.55
C PRO A 456 6.04 -7.02 5.78
N THR A 457 6.58 -7.50 6.89
CA THR A 457 6.65 -6.73 8.14
C THR A 457 7.65 -5.57 8.02
N ALA A 458 8.80 -5.81 7.39
CA ALA A 458 9.81 -4.78 7.17
C ALA A 458 9.32 -3.71 6.19
N LEU A 459 8.59 -4.11 5.14
CA LEU A 459 7.99 -3.20 4.18
C LEU A 459 6.88 -2.35 4.85
N ALA A 460 6.00 -2.95 5.63
CA ALA A 460 5.01 -2.18 6.39
C ALA A 460 5.67 -1.18 7.36
N ALA A 461 6.74 -1.62 8.05
CA ALA A 461 7.46 -0.78 9.00
C ALA A 461 8.11 0.44 8.32
N VAL A 462 8.79 0.25 7.17
CA VAL A 462 9.43 1.37 6.47
C VAL A 462 8.41 2.35 5.92
N LEU A 463 7.25 1.89 5.46
CA LEU A 463 6.18 2.76 4.99
C LEU A 463 5.60 3.61 6.15
N PHE A 464 5.38 3.03 7.34
CA PHE A 464 4.98 3.82 8.51
C PHE A 464 6.07 4.80 8.95
N VAL A 465 7.35 4.39 8.93
CA VAL A 465 8.48 5.28 9.23
C VAL A 465 8.52 6.44 8.25
N ALA A 466 8.36 6.19 6.95
CA ALA A 466 8.34 7.23 5.94
C ALA A 466 7.21 8.24 6.18
N VAL A 467 6.00 7.77 6.53
CA VAL A 467 4.87 8.64 6.86
C VAL A 467 5.14 9.48 8.11
N LEU A 468 5.60 8.86 9.20
CA LEU A 468 5.82 9.56 10.47
C LEU A 468 7.01 10.52 10.44
N ALA A 469 8.00 10.26 9.60
CA ALA A 469 9.16 11.12 9.38
C ALA A 469 8.91 12.24 8.37
N SER A 470 7.80 12.18 7.63
CA SER A 470 7.43 13.20 6.63
C SER A 470 7.01 14.51 7.30
N PRO A 471 7.38 15.67 6.72
CA PRO A 471 6.90 16.97 7.18
C PRO A 471 5.40 17.17 6.96
N VAL A 472 4.81 16.37 6.08
CA VAL A 472 3.38 16.41 5.75
C VAL A 472 2.80 15.00 5.86
N VAL A 473 1.76 14.85 6.68
CA VAL A 473 1.05 13.58 6.86
C VAL A 473 -0.42 13.79 6.56
N TRP A 474 -0.85 13.27 5.42
CA TRP A 474 -2.27 13.15 5.12
C TRP A 474 -2.82 11.84 5.70
N PRO A 475 -4.06 11.77 6.16
CA PRO A 475 -4.64 10.55 6.75
C PRO A 475 -4.54 9.32 5.84
N TRP A 476 -4.70 9.49 4.54
CA TRP A 476 -4.59 8.40 3.57
C TRP A 476 -3.17 7.84 3.42
N TYR A 477 -2.11 8.56 3.81
CA TYR A 477 -0.75 7.99 3.83
C TYR A 477 -0.61 6.82 4.80
N LEU A 478 -1.44 6.79 5.87
CA LEU A 478 -1.47 5.66 6.80
C LEU A 478 -1.89 4.35 6.12
N THR A 479 -2.65 4.43 5.01
CA THR A 479 -3.08 3.24 4.25
C THR A 479 -1.92 2.46 3.65
N TRP A 480 -0.77 3.09 3.35
CA TRP A 480 0.39 2.42 2.76
C TRP A 480 0.91 1.32 3.68
N GLY A 481 1.24 1.67 4.92
CA GLY A 481 1.70 0.70 5.91
C GLY A 481 0.59 -0.22 6.41
N LEU A 482 -0.63 0.31 6.57
CA LEU A 482 -1.80 -0.42 7.05
C LEU A 482 -2.17 -1.59 6.12
N ALA A 483 -2.22 -1.36 4.80
CA ALA A 483 -2.59 -2.36 3.83
C ALA A 483 -1.59 -3.53 3.82
N VAL A 484 -0.29 -3.25 3.87
CA VAL A 484 0.76 -4.27 3.96
C VAL A 484 0.68 -5.02 5.30
N ALA A 485 0.57 -4.28 6.43
CA ALA A 485 0.50 -4.85 7.77
C ALA A 485 -0.72 -5.76 7.97
N ALA A 486 -1.85 -5.44 7.33
CA ALA A 486 -3.08 -6.22 7.44
C ALA A 486 -2.91 -7.67 6.97
N GLY A 487 -2.08 -7.91 5.96
CA GLY A 487 -1.74 -9.24 5.45
C GLY A 487 -0.71 -10.00 6.29
N THR A 488 -0.12 -9.39 7.33
CA THR A 488 0.95 -9.99 8.14
C THR A 488 0.45 -10.61 9.45
N ARG A 489 1.32 -11.41 10.09
CA ARG A 489 1.10 -11.95 11.45
C ARG A 489 1.19 -10.89 12.55
N PHE A 490 0.98 -9.64 12.22
CA PHE A 490 1.01 -8.56 13.21
C PHE A 490 -0.05 -8.80 14.30
N GLN A 491 0.42 -9.13 15.51
CA GLN A 491 -0.44 -9.59 16.60
C GLN A 491 -1.40 -8.52 17.15
N ARG A 492 -1.16 -7.25 16.82
CA ARG A 492 -1.94 -6.10 17.30
C ARG A 492 -2.96 -5.62 16.25
N SER A 493 -3.80 -6.52 15.76
CA SER A 493 -4.89 -6.15 14.83
C SER A 493 -5.80 -5.05 15.38
N ARG A 494 -5.93 -4.93 16.71
CA ARG A 494 -6.67 -3.84 17.37
C ARG A 494 -6.02 -2.47 17.13
N LEU A 495 -4.67 -2.40 17.09
CA LEU A 495 -3.97 -1.15 16.78
C LEU A 495 -4.18 -0.76 15.31
N LEU A 496 -4.09 -1.71 14.40
CA LEU A 496 -4.37 -1.45 12.97
C LEU A 496 -5.82 -0.98 12.78
N ALA A 497 -6.78 -1.60 13.48
CA ALA A 497 -8.17 -1.18 13.45
C ALA A 497 -8.37 0.22 14.06
N LEU A 498 -7.65 0.55 15.14
CA LEU A 498 -7.68 1.89 15.72
C LEU A 498 -7.13 2.93 14.74
N VAL A 499 -6.00 2.65 14.08
CA VAL A 499 -5.40 3.55 13.07
C VAL A 499 -6.37 3.76 11.90
N ALA A 500 -6.99 2.69 11.41
CA ALA A 500 -7.94 2.76 10.30
C ALA A 500 -9.23 3.53 10.67
N GLY A 501 -9.77 3.28 11.87
CA GLY A 501 -10.99 3.95 12.34
C GLY A 501 -10.75 5.42 12.72
N ALA A 502 -9.65 5.70 13.47
CA ALA A 502 -9.30 7.07 13.84
C ALA A 502 -8.90 7.91 12.63
N GLY A 503 -8.14 7.32 11.69
CA GLY A 503 -7.75 8.00 10.45
C GLY A 503 -8.95 8.48 9.65
N ALA A 504 -10.00 7.68 9.57
CA ALA A 504 -11.24 8.02 8.88
C ALA A 504 -12.03 9.19 9.52
N LEU A 505 -11.82 9.45 10.80
CA LEU A 505 -12.49 10.56 11.51
C LEU A 505 -11.74 11.89 11.39
N LEU A 506 -10.59 11.92 10.71
CA LEU A 506 -9.74 13.11 10.66
C LEU A 506 -10.14 14.09 9.55
N VAL A 507 -10.85 13.63 8.52
CA VAL A 507 -11.24 14.45 7.36
C VAL A 507 -12.75 14.51 7.25
N GLY A 508 -13.28 15.70 7.05
CA GLY A 508 -14.71 15.92 6.80
C GLY A 508 -15.09 15.62 5.35
N VAL A 509 -16.35 15.44 5.08
CA VAL A 509 -16.90 15.09 3.75
C VAL A 509 -16.49 16.08 2.66
N ASN A 510 -16.26 17.34 3.01
CA ASN A 510 -15.78 18.41 2.10
C ASN A 510 -14.25 18.46 1.93
N GLY A 511 -13.49 17.52 2.50
CA GLY A 511 -12.03 17.50 2.45
C GLY A 511 -11.33 18.41 3.47
N GLY A 512 -12.06 19.19 4.24
CA GLY A 512 -11.50 19.99 5.33
C GLY A 512 -11.18 19.15 6.57
N PRO A 513 -10.34 19.66 7.49
CA PRO A 513 -10.06 18.98 8.74
C PRO A 513 -11.36 18.84 9.55
N ALA A 514 -11.69 17.62 9.95
CA ALA A 514 -12.88 17.30 10.72
C ALA A 514 -12.77 17.75 12.18
N VAL A 515 -11.54 17.89 12.67
CA VAL A 515 -11.20 18.24 14.06
C VAL A 515 -10.22 19.40 14.03
N HIS A 516 -10.32 20.29 15.01
CA HIS A 516 -9.35 21.38 15.15
C HIS A 516 -7.91 20.83 15.16
N PRO A 517 -6.93 21.49 14.52
CA PRO A 517 -5.54 20.99 14.44
C PRO A 517 -4.93 20.57 15.77
N VAL A 518 -5.31 21.21 16.90
CA VAL A 518 -4.86 20.81 18.24
C VAL A 518 -5.33 19.40 18.62
N ALA A 519 -6.54 18.97 18.20
CA ALA A 519 -7.04 17.62 18.48
C ALA A 519 -6.34 16.54 17.63
N TRP A 520 -5.83 16.91 16.44
CA TRP A 520 -4.94 16.03 15.67
C TRP A 520 -3.71 15.63 16.48
N TRP A 521 -3.16 16.56 17.26
CA TRP A 521 -2.00 16.29 18.13
C TRP A 521 -2.30 15.31 19.23
N ALA A 522 -3.50 15.34 19.79
CA ALA A 522 -3.92 14.35 20.75
C ALA A 522 -3.96 12.95 20.09
N VAL A 523 -4.49 12.83 18.87
CA VAL A 523 -4.51 11.57 18.12
C VAL A 523 -3.08 11.12 17.77
N VAL A 524 -2.23 12.00 17.26
CA VAL A 524 -0.84 11.69 16.95
C VAL A 524 -0.06 11.32 18.21
N ALA A 525 -0.24 12.02 19.32
CA ALA A 525 0.39 11.71 20.60
C ALA A 525 -0.07 10.34 21.13
N VAL A 526 -1.36 10.02 21.06
CA VAL A 526 -1.89 8.71 21.44
C VAL A 526 -1.30 7.60 20.56
N VAL A 527 -1.23 7.79 19.23
CA VAL A 527 -0.64 6.83 18.31
C VAL A 527 0.86 6.69 18.57
N ALA A 528 1.58 7.78 18.81
CA ALA A 528 3.01 7.77 19.14
C ALA A 528 3.27 7.09 20.49
N LEU A 529 2.47 7.36 21.52
CA LEU A 529 2.57 6.72 22.84
C LEU A 529 2.26 5.22 22.75
N LEU A 530 1.24 4.83 22.01
CA LEU A 530 0.92 3.42 21.76
C LEU A 530 2.04 2.72 20.95
N GLY A 531 2.66 3.44 20.01
CA GLY A 531 3.83 2.99 19.26
C GLY A 531 5.04 2.81 20.17
N ALA A 532 5.38 3.81 20.97
CA ALA A 532 6.48 3.79 21.94
C ALA A 532 6.30 2.69 23.00
N TRP A 533 5.10 2.57 23.57
CA TRP A 533 4.75 1.47 24.47
C TRP A 533 4.88 0.10 23.78
N GLY A 534 4.52 0.03 22.49
CA GLY A 534 4.73 -1.14 21.65
C GLY A 534 6.19 -1.54 21.51
N LEU A 535 7.06 -0.54 21.29
CA LEU A 535 8.52 -0.71 21.16
C LEU A 535 9.14 -1.13 22.51
N SER A 536 8.71 -0.54 23.62
CA SER A 536 9.23 -0.85 24.96
C SER A 536 8.98 -2.29 25.38
N GLN A 537 7.93 -2.95 24.86
CA GLN A 537 7.61 -4.34 25.15
C GLN A 537 8.56 -5.37 24.50
N GLY A 538 9.61 -4.94 23.79
CA GLY A 538 10.59 -5.83 23.17
C GLY A 538 10.05 -6.72 22.02
N ARG A 539 8.76 -6.66 21.76
CA ARG A 539 8.02 -7.55 20.84
C ARG A 539 8.31 -7.27 19.36
N TRP A 540 8.80 -6.06 19.04
CA TRP A 540 9.27 -5.74 17.68
C TRP A 540 10.56 -6.48 17.33
N ARG A 541 11.43 -6.72 18.32
CA ARG A 541 12.66 -7.51 18.10
C ARG A 541 12.33 -8.95 17.73
N ALA A 542 11.30 -9.53 18.35
CA ALA A 542 10.81 -10.86 18.02
C ALA A 542 10.12 -10.93 16.65
N ALA A 543 9.38 -9.89 16.24
CA ALA A 543 8.74 -9.82 14.92
C ALA A 543 9.73 -9.62 13.78
N LEU A 544 10.89 -9.01 14.05
CA LEU A 544 11.98 -8.80 13.09
C LEU A 544 13.07 -9.87 13.19
N ALA A 545 13.04 -10.73 14.23
CA ALA A 545 13.93 -11.87 14.33
C ALA A 545 13.65 -12.86 13.18
N PRO A 546 14.69 -13.51 12.61
CA PRO A 546 14.46 -14.58 11.67
C PRO A 546 13.58 -15.64 12.34
N SER A 547 12.47 -15.99 11.72
CA SER A 547 11.64 -17.11 12.17
C SER A 547 12.55 -18.33 12.25
N ALA A 548 12.69 -18.95 13.43
CA ALA A 548 13.32 -20.25 13.53
C ALA A 548 12.67 -21.14 12.48
N ALA A 549 13.49 -21.83 11.71
CA ALA A 549 13.03 -22.75 10.69
C ALA A 549 11.97 -23.67 11.30
N PRO A 550 10.87 -23.97 10.60
CA PRO A 550 9.91 -24.95 11.08
C PRO A 550 10.68 -26.24 11.36
N PRO A 551 10.33 -26.98 12.45
CA PRO A 551 11.00 -28.24 12.75
C PRO A 551 10.93 -29.11 11.49
N ALA A 552 12.11 -29.56 11.03
CA ALA A 552 12.24 -30.50 9.94
C ALA A 552 11.58 -31.83 10.40
N GLY A 553 10.36 -32.06 10.00
CA GLY A 553 9.65 -33.27 10.40
C GLY A 553 8.18 -33.27 10.13
N LEU A 554 7.78 -33.11 8.86
CA LEU A 554 6.52 -33.67 8.32
C LEU A 554 6.64 -33.63 6.78
N GLY A 555 7.14 -34.75 6.23
CA GLY A 555 7.20 -34.92 4.79
C GLY A 555 8.26 -35.89 4.28
N ALA A 556 8.55 -36.97 5.02
CA ALA A 556 9.23 -38.12 4.44
C ALA A 556 8.30 -39.32 4.52
N THR A 557 7.57 -39.59 3.43
CA THR A 557 7.01 -40.90 3.17
C THR A 557 8.15 -41.92 3.11
N PRO A 558 8.07 -43.07 3.80
CA PRO A 558 9.09 -44.08 3.67
C PRO A 558 9.07 -44.64 2.25
N ARG A 559 10.16 -44.48 1.54
CA ARG A 559 10.45 -45.16 0.30
C ARG A 559 10.71 -46.62 0.66
N ALA A 560 9.84 -47.52 0.21
CA ALA A 560 10.05 -48.96 0.29
C ALA A 560 11.32 -49.33 -0.48
N THR A 561 12.37 -49.68 0.23
CA THR A 561 13.54 -50.36 -0.33
C THR A 561 13.26 -51.84 -0.26
N GLY A 562 13.06 -52.45 -1.44
CA GLY A 562 13.08 -53.90 -1.59
C GLY A 562 14.52 -54.40 -1.42
N GLY A 563 14.67 -55.49 -0.73
CA GLY A 563 15.86 -56.32 -0.68
C GLY A 563 15.45 -57.77 -0.48
N PRO A 564 16.19 -58.70 -1.01
CA PRO A 564 15.67 -60.01 -1.47
C PRO A 564 15.96 -61.18 -0.49
N GLY A 565 15.14 -62.22 -0.65
CA GLY A 565 15.56 -63.60 -0.56
C GLY A 565 15.44 -64.29 0.79
N VAL A 566 14.83 -65.40 0.73
CA VAL A 566 15.20 -66.77 1.11
C VAL A 566 14.00 -67.55 1.67
N GLU A 567 13.54 -68.52 0.90
CA GLU A 567 13.11 -69.92 1.15
C GLU A 567 12.69 -70.26 2.60
N ASP A 568 11.54 -70.88 2.83
CA ASP A 568 11.30 -72.30 2.74
C ASP A 568 9.88 -72.71 3.26
N ALA A 569 9.27 -73.56 2.49
CA ALA A 569 8.57 -74.82 2.79
C ALA A 569 7.29 -74.89 3.64
N ARG A 570 6.34 -75.49 2.93
CA ARG A 570 5.42 -76.58 3.33
C ARG A 570 3.98 -76.27 3.75
N SER A 571 3.16 -76.90 2.87
CA SER A 571 1.96 -77.68 3.09
C SER A 571 0.72 -76.96 3.61
N GLY A 572 -0.36 -77.08 2.97
CA GLY A 572 -1.21 -78.10 2.58
C GLY A 572 -2.61 -77.62 2.31
N ASP A 573 -3.13 -78.09 1.23
CA ASP A 573 -4.45 -78.68 1.05
C ASP A 573 -5.72 -77.82 1.05
N GLY A 574 -6.46 -77.97 -0.02
CA GLY A 574 -7.89 -78.14 0.01
C GLY A 574 -8.76 -77.20 -0.81
N GLY A 575 -9.07 -77.62 -2.05
CA GLY A 575 -10.42 -77.74 -2.51
C GLY A 575 -11.06 -76.61 -3.35
N SER A 576 -10.96 -76.78 -4.63
CA SER A 576 -12.08 -76.95 -5.59
C SER A 576 -13.03 -75.80 -5.85
N GLN A 577 -13.02 -75.43 -7.05
CA GLN A 577 -13.95 -75.62 -8.22
C GLN A 577 -14.74 -74.37 -8.60
N HIS A 578 -14.61 -74.00 -9.75
CA HIS A 578 -15.35 -73.88 -11.02
C HIS A 578 -15.23 -72.46 -11.64
N GLY A 579 -14.58 -72.42 -12.77
CA GLY A 579 -14.82 -71.46 -13.83
C GLY A 579 -16.02 -71.91 -14.69
N PRO A 580 -16.23 -71.51 -15.94
CA PRO A 580 -15.47 -70.55 -16.77
C PRO A 580 -16.38 -69.68 -17.70
N GLY A 581 -15.74 -68.91 -18.51
CA GLY A 581 -16.29 -68.47 -19.80
C GLY A 581 -16.57 -66.96 -19.85
N SER A 582 -16.30 -66.22 -20.84
CA SER A 582 -15.67 -66.36 -22.15
C SER A 582 -15.53 -64.96 -22.75
N ARG A 583 -14.40 -64.68 -23.30
CA ARG A 583 -14.25 -63.72 -24.42
C ARG A 583 -14.91 -64.28 -25.64
N PRO A 584 -15.15 -63.61 -26.83
CA PRO A 584 -14.34 -62.47 -27.36
C PRO A 584 -15.08 -61.52 -28.36
N THR A 585 -14.29 -60.66 -28.93
CA THR A 585 -14.18 -60.14 -30.31
C THR A 585 -15.08 -59.01 -30.79
N SER A 586 -14.46 -57.92 -31.15
CA SER A 586 -14.10 -57.41 -32.50
C SER A 586 -15.23 -56.73 -33.27
N SER A 587 -15.04 -55.47 -33.67
CA SER A 587 -14.60 -55.07 -35.00
C SER A 587 -14.94 -53.64 -35.31
N ASP A 588 -13.91 -52.89 -35.69
CA ASP A 588 -13.97 -51.76 -36.61
C ASP A 588 -14.36 -52.29 -38.00
N PRO A 589 -14.80 -51.52 -39.00
CA PRO A 589 -14.20 -50.32 -39.53
C PRO A 589 -15.11 -49.36 -40.34
N SER A 590 -14.52 -48.11 -40.58
CA SER A 590 -14.49 -47.44 -41.91
C SER A 590 -15.69 -46.74 -42.53
N GLY A 591 -15.41 -45.58 -43.07
CA GLY A 591 -16.05 -44.90 -44.20
C GLY A 591 -16.25 -43.39 -43.92
N ALA A 592 -15.42 -42.46 -44.25
CA ALA A 592 -14.94 -41.91 -45.51
C ALA A 592 -16.00 -41.08 -46.28
N VAL A 593 -15.52 -39.88 -46.74
CA VAL A 593 -15.97 -39.08 -47.91
C VAL A 593 -17.09 -38.07 -47.60
N ASP A 594 -17.11 -36.79 -47.99
CA ASP A 594 -16.32 -35.92 -48.86
C ASP A 594 -16.95 -34.52 -48.83
N ALA A 595 -16.14 -33.50 -49.05
CA ALA A 595 -16.32 -32.27 -49.82
C ALA A 595 -17.63 -31.44 -49.73
N ASP A 596 -17.57 -30.14 -49.41
CA ASP A 596 -17.54 -29.06 -50.41
C ASP A 596 -17.55 -27.68 -49.74
N ARG A 597 -16.60 -26.82 -50.14
CA ARG A 597 -16.67 -25.36 -50.11
C ARG A 597 -17.34 -24.93 -51.44
N PRO A 598 -17.97 -23.70 -51.54
CA PRO A 598 -17.17 -22.50 -51.75
C PRO A 598 -17.77 -21.13 -51.29
N ALA A 599 -16.82 -20.21 -51.13
CA ALA A 599 -16.73 -18.81 -51.63
C ALA A 599 -17.76 -17.73 -51.24
N GLU A 600 -17.16 -16.65 -50.78
CA GLU A 600 -17.56 -15.22 -50.71
C GLU A 600 -18.27 -14.70 -51.98
N PRO A 601 -18.92 -13.48 -51.89
CA PRO A 601 -18.15 -12.22 -52.03
C PRO A 601 -18.71 -10.99 -51.27
N GLU A 602 -17.80 -10.04 -50.98
CA GLU A 602 -18.09 -8.60 -50.89
C GLU A 602 -18.64 -8.02 -52.20
N PRO A 603 -19.35 -6.84 -52.19
CA PRO A 603 -18.71 -5.60 -52.61
C PRO A 603 -19.18 -4.32 -51.84
N ALA A 604 -18.27 -3.41 -51.50
CA ALA A 604 -17.87 -2.19 -52.20
C ALA A 604 -18.92 -1.06 -52.36
N LEU A 605 -18.55 0.09 -51.75
CA LEU A 605 -18.69 1.47 -52.22
C LEU A 605 -20.08 2.07 -52.56
N ALA A 606 -20.42 3.19 -51.87
CA ALA A 606 -20.81 4.40 -52.54
C ALA A 606 -20.70 5.65 -51.66
N LEU A 607 -19.89 6.56 -52.10
CA LEU A 607 -19.81 7.96 -51.76
C LEU A 607 -21.09 8.71 -52.22
N SER A 608 -21.60 9.63 -51.40
CA SER A 608 -22.23 10.83 -52.02
C SER A 608 -22.02 12.05 -51.10
N ARG A 609 -21.42 13.05 -51.70
CA ARG A 609 -21.33 14.45 -51.29
C ARG A 609 -22.64 15.16 -51.63
N SER A 610 -23.02 16.08 -50.76
CA SER A 610 -23.61 17.41 -51.08
C SER A 610 -23.93 18.04 -49.74
N GLY A 611 -23.59 19.23 -49.33
CA GLY A 611 -23.45 20.47 -50.09
C GLY A 611 -24.37 21.49 -49.47
N SER A 612 -23.78 22.54 -48.85
CA SER A 612 -24.19 23.94 -48.75
C SER A 612 -25.27 24.39 -47.76
N SER A 613 -24.85 25.30 -46.88
CA SER A 613 -25.31 26.68 -46.64
C SER A 613 -26.65 26.90 -45.92
N ARG A 614 -26.61 27.34 -44.71
CA ARG A 614 -26.79 28.75 -44.29
C ARG A 614 -26.34 28.95 -42.87
#